data_7903b0a8f2cdda7ff1afe50cb01174c9
#
_entry.id   7903b0a8f2cdda7ff1afe50cb01174c9
#
_cell.length_a   1.000
_cell.length_b   1.000
_cell.length_c   1.000
_cell.angle_alpha   90.00
_cell.angle_beta   90.00
_cell.angle_gamma   90.00
#
_symmetry.space_group_name_H-M   'P 1'
#
loop_
_entity.id
_entity.type
_entity.pdbx_description
1 polymer ?
#
loop_
_entity_poly.entity_id
_entity_poly.type
_entity_poly.pdbx_seq_one_letter_code
_entity_poly.pdbx_strand_id
1 'polypeptide(L)'
;MRALTKTLAALPTVAAGPVKFGNALPLSVIAGPCQLESRSHALEVAGALKEIATRLGIGLVYKTSFDKANRTSASAARGVGLDQALPVFAEIRDTLGLPVLTDVHEIEQCA
;
A
#
# COMPACT_ATOMS: atom_id res chain seq x y z
N MET A 1 26.25 21.10 5.90
CA MET A 1 25.78 20.51 4.64
C MET A 1 26.40 19.15 4.36
N ARG A 2 27.74 19.03 4.36
CA ARG A 2 28.40 17.73 4.14
C ARG A 2 28.03 16.66 5.18
N ALA A 3 27.97 17.02 6.47
CA ALA A 3 27.64 16.08 7.53
C ALA A 3 26.21 15.54 7.38
N LEU A 4 25.24 16.41 7.05
CA LEU A 4 23.86 16.03 6.84
C LEU A 4 23.71 15.11 5.62
N THR A 5 24.34 15.46 4.50
CA THR A 5 24.30 14.64 3.29
C THR A 5 24.89 13.24 3.53
N LYS A 6 26.02 13.17 4.26
CA LYS A 6 26.63 11.89 4.63
C LYS A 6 25.71 11.06 5.53
N THR A 7 25.03 11.70 6.49
CA THR A 7 24.08 11.02 7.38
C THR A 7 22.91 10.45 6.59
N LEU A 8 22.32 11.21 5.68
CA LEU A 8 21.21 10.75 4.84
C LEU A 8 21.63 9.56 3.96
N ALA A 9 22.82 9.62 3.36
CA ALA A 9 23.33 8.53 2.54
C ALA A 9 23.61 7.25 3.35
N ALA A 10 23.90 7.39 4.66
CA ALA A 10 24.15 6.25 5.55
C ALA A 10 22.88 5.65 6.14
N LEU A 11 21.70 6.29 5.99
CA LEU A 11 20.44 5.75 6.49
C LEU A 11 20.01 4.52 5.69
N PRO A 12 19.38 3.54 6.36
CA PRO A 12 18.96 2.32 5.68
C PRO A 12 17.86 2.60 4.65
N THR A 13 17.82 1.77 3.62
CA THR A 13 16.73 1.75 2.66
C THR A 13 15.85 0.53 2.91
N VAL A 14 14.56 0.64 2.61
CA VAL A 14 13.60 -0.45 2.75
C VAL A 14 13.03 -0.76 1.37
N ALA A 15 13.01 -2.03 1.00
CA ALA A 15 12.46 -2.48 -0.26
C ALA A 15 11.14 -3.22 -0.05
N ALA A 16 10.11 -2.84 -0.82
CA ALA A 16 8.86 -3.57 -0.94
C ALA A 16 8.76 -4.01 -2.40
N GLY A 17 9.21 -5.24 -2.70
CA GLY A 17 9.38 -5.67 -4.08
C GLY A 17 10.32 -4.73 -4.82
N PRO A 18 9.93 -4.21 -5.99
CA PRO A 18 10.75 -3.28 -6.76
C PRO A 18 10.75 -1.84 -6.22
N VAL A 19 9.90 -1.53 -5.26
CA VAL A 19 9.76 -0.16 -4.71
C VAL A 19 10.71 0.00 -3.53
N LYS A 20 11.53 1.07 -3.55
CA LYS A 20 12.50 1.36 -2.51
C LYS A 20 12.17 2.66 -1.80
N PHE A 21 12.27 2.62 -0.48
CA PHE A 21 12.07 3.77 0.40
C PHE A 21 13.38 4.14 1.08
N GLY A 22 13.77 5.39 0.99
CA GLY A 22 14.99 5.88 1.63
C GLY A 22 15.08 7.38 1.53
N ASN A 23 15.67 8.00 2.56
CA ASN A 23 15.75 9.46 2.64
C ASN A 23 16.63 10.09 1.54
N ALA A 24 17.52 9.31 0.95
CA ALA A 24 18.39 9.74 -0.15
C ALA A 24 17.87 9.29 -1.52
N LEU A 25 16.73 8.62 -1.58
CA LEU A 25 16.13 8.11 -2.82
C LEU A 25 14.99 9.01 -3.30
N PRO A 26 14.60 8.91 -4.59
CA PRO A 26 13.39 9.56 -5.07
C PRO A 26 12.16 9.14 -4.27
N LEU A 27 11.13 9.97 -4.28
CA LEU A 27 9.90 9.72 -3.55
C LEU A 27 9.23 8.42 -3.98
N SER A 28 8.86 7.60 -3.00
CA SER A 28 7.97 6.47 -3.17
C SER A 28 6.73 6.68 -2.30
N VAL A 29 5.58 6.17 -2.73
CA VAL A 29 4.29 6.46 -2.13
C VAL A 29 3.58 5.16 -1.75
N ILE A 30 2.97 5.16 -0.58
CA ILE A 30 2.02 4.14 -0.14
C ILE A 30 0.65 4.80 -0.23
N ALA A 31 -0.23 4.26 -1.08
CA ALA A 31 -1.52 4.89 -1.33
C ALA A 31 -2.58 3.85 -1.68
N GLY A 32 -3.82 4.17 -1.36
CA GLY A 32 -5.00 3.37 -1.66
C GLY A 32 -6.23 3.88 -0.89
N PRO A 33 -7.41 3.29 -1.14
CA PRO A 33 -8.61 3.69 -0.41
C PRO A 33 -8.55 3.26 1.05
N CYS A 34 -9.29 3.95 1.91
CA CYS A 34 -9.31 3.65 3.34
C CYS A 34 -9.68 2.20 3.63
N GLN A 35 -10.61 1.62 2.87
CA GLN A 35 -11.03 0.23 3.05
C GLN A 35 -11.27 -0.44 1.70
N LEU A 36 -11.12 -1.75 1.69
CA LEU A 36 -11.45 -2.58 0.55
C LEU A 36 -12.97 -2.80 0.53
N GLU A 37 -13.66 -2.12 -0.37
CA GLU A 37 -15.12 -2.17 -0.48
C GLU A 37 -15.58 -3.32 -1.37
N SER A 38 -14.89 -3.53 -2.50
CA SER A 38 -15.19 -4.59 -3.45
C SER A 38 -13.97 -4.85 -4.32
N ARG A 39 -13.94 -6.01 -4.97
CA ARG A 39 -12.90 -6.35 -5.93
C ARG A 39 -12.83 -5.32 -7.07
N SER A 40 -13.97 -4.98 -7.66
CA SER A 40 -14.01 -4.05 -8.79
C SER A 40 -13.51 -2.67 -8.42
N HIS A 41 -13.93 -2.16 -7.26
CA HIS A 41 -13.47 -0.87 -6.75
C HIS A 41 -11.95 -0.88 -6.51
N ALA A 42 -11.44 -1.93 -5.87
CA ALA A 42 -10.01 -2.05 -5.58
C ALA A 42 -9.17 -2.07 -6.87
N LEU A 43 -9.58 -2.84 -7.87
CA LEU A 43 -8.86 -2.91 -9.14
C LEU A 43 -8.91 -1.59 -9.90
N GLU A 44 -10.05 -0.91 -9.89
CA GLU A 44 -10.20 0.39 -10.53
C GLU A 44 -9.27 1.44 -9.90
N VAL A 45 -9.27 1.53 -8.56
CA VAL A 45 -8.44 2.49 -7.84
C VAL A 45 -6.96 2.14 -8.00
N ALA A 46 -6.59 0.87 -7.85
CA ALA A 46 -5.20 0.44 -8.02
C ALA A 46 -4.68 0.72 -9.43
N GLY A 47 -5.49 0.48 -10.45
CA GLY A 47 -5.15 0.78 -11.84
C GLY A 47 -4.94 2.26 -12.08
N ALA A 48 -5.82 3.10 -11.54
CA ALA A 48 -5.71 4.56 -11.67
C ALA A 48 -4.44 5.08 -10.96
N LEU A 49 -4.16 4.59 -9.76
CA LEU A 49 -2.95 4.98 -9.02
C LEU A 49 -1.68 4.53 -9.74
N LYS A 50 -1.67 3.33 -10.30
CA LYS A 50 -0.55 2.84 -11.08
C LYS A 50 -0.28 3.74 -12.28
N GLU A 51 -1.31 4.12 -13.01
CA GLU A 51 -1.18 5.01 -14.16
C GLU A 51 -0.54 6.35 -13.77
N ILE A 52 -1.03 6.95 -12.69
CA ILE A 52 -0.50 8.22 -12.18
C ILE A 52 0.96 8.05 -11.76
N ALA A 53 1.28 7.01 -10.98
CA ALA A 53 2.63 6.77 -10.50
C ALA A 53 3.61 6.53 -11.66
N THR A 54 3.20 5.76 -12.65
CA THR A 54 4.01 5.50 -13.86
C THR A 54 4.28 6.79 -14.62
N ARG A 55 3.26 7.62 -14.80
CA ARG A 55 3.40 8.91 -15.50
C ARG A 55 4.34 9.86 -14.77
N LEU A 56 4.30 9.86 -13.44
CA LEU A 56 5.15 10.71 -12.61
C LEU A 56 6.53 10.11 -12.32
N GLY A 57 6.75 8.84 -12.68
CA GLY A 57 8.02 8.18 -12.43
C GLY A 57 8.31 7.90 -10.96
N ILE A 58 7.27 7.69 -10.14
CA ILE A 58 7.40 7.40 -8.71
C ILE A 58 7.05 5.95 -8.40
N GLY A 59 7.66 5.41 -7.34
CA GLY A 59 7.32 4.08 -6.84
C GLY A 59 5.99 4.11 -6.08
N LEU A 60 5.20 3.04 -6.24
CA LEU A 60 3.89 2.92 -5.59
C LEU A 60 3.75 1.57 -4.92
N VAL A 61 3.35 1.58 -3.66
CA VAL A 61 2.82 0.43 -2.94
C VAL A 61 1.32 0.69 -2.74
N TYR A 62 0.49 -0.23 -3.22
CA TYR A 62 -0.96 -0.13 -3.03
C TYR A 62 -1.33 -0.58 -1.62
N LYS A 63 -2.04 0.25 -0.89
CA LYS A 63 -2.46 -0.03 0.49
C LYS A 63 -3.95 0.20 0.65
N THR A 64 -4.62 -0.77 1.24
CA THR A 64 -6.00 -0.62 1.70
C THR A 64 -6.23 -1.51 2.91
N SER A 65 -7.16 -1.13 3.77
CA SER A 65 -7.54 -1.95 4.92
C SER A 65 -8.60 -2.96 4.51
N PHE A 66 -8.44 -4.21 4.95
CA PHE A 66 -9.47 -5.23 4.74
C PHE A 66 -10.61 -5.12 5.77
N ASP A 67 -10.32 -4.51 6.93
CA ASP A 67 -11.28 -4.31 8.02
C ASP A 67 -11.08 -2.94 8.64
N LYS A 68 -12.09 -2.08 8.58
CA LYS A 68 -12.08 -0.74 9.15
C LYS A 68 -12.49 -0.80 10.63
N ALA A 69 -11.62 -1.37 11.46
CA ALA A 69 -11.90 -1.59 12.89
C ALA A 69 -12.09 -0.28 13.66
N ASN A 70 -11.38 0.81 13.27
CA ASN A 70 -11.45 2.12 13.93
C ASN A 70 -12.38 3.11 13.25
N ARG A 71 -13.45 2.61 12.61
CA ARG A 71 -14.44 3.47 11.95
C ARG A 71 -15.09 4.43 12.93
N THR A 72 -15.53 5.60 12.44
CA THR A 72 -16.10 6.67 13.26
C THR A 72 -17.52 6.37 13.77
N SER A 73 -18.20 5.42 13.17
CA SER A 73 -19.58 5.04 13.51
C SER A 73 -19.74 3.53 13.43
N ALA A 74 -20.52 2.95 14.35
CA ALA A 74 -20.84 1.52 14.30
C ALA A 74 -21.61 1.12 13.05
N SER A 75 -22.31 2.06 12.40
CA SER A 75 -23.03 1.81 11.15
C SER A 75 -22.16 1.95 9.91
N ALA A 76 -20.92 2.47 10.04
CA ALA A 76 -20.02 2.56 8.91
C ALA A 76 -19.55 1.18 8.47
N ALA A 77 -19.32 0.99 7.19
CA ALA A 77 -18.85 -0.28 6.64
C ALA A 77 -17.45 -0.63 7.16
N ARG A 78 -17.24 -1.88 7.51
CA ARG A 78 -15.96 -2.37 8.01
C ARG A 78 -15.04 -2.90 6.91
N GLY A 79 -15.56 -3.18 5.73
CA GLY A 79 -14.83 -3.81 4.65
C GLY A 79 -15.28 -5.25 4.43
N VAL A 80 -14.56 -5.97 3.59
CA VAL A 80 -14.98 -7.31 3.14
C VAL A 80 -14.44 -8.46 4.01
N GLY A 81 -13.51 -8.17 4.92
CA GLY A 81 -12.86 -9.20 5.74
C GLY A 81 -11.65 -9.84 5.05
N LEU A 82 -10.82 -10.53 5.85
CA LEU A 82 -9.54 -11.03 5.40
C LEU A 82 -9.66 -12.09 4.30
N ASP A 83 -10.58 -13.04 4.46
CA ASP A 83 -10.71 -14.16 3.51
C ASP A 83 -11.10 -13.70 2.12
N GLN A 84 -11.90 -12.64 2.02
CA GLN A 84 -12.27 -12.05 0.72
C GLN A 84 -11.21 -11.07 0.21
N ALA A 85 -10.44 -10.49 1.10
CA ALA A 85 -9.42 -9.50 0.75
C ALA A 85 -8.17 -10.12 0.14
N LEU A 86 -7.71 -11.24 0.67
CA LEU A 86 -6.45 -11.87 0.21
C LEU A 86 -6.43 -12.16 -1.29
N PRO A 87 -7.48 -12.74 -1.90
CA PRO A 87 -7.48 -12.94 -3.35
C PRO A 87 -7.41 -11.64 -4.14
N VAL A 88 -8.03 -10.57 -3.64
CA VAL A 88 -7.99 -9.25 -4.31
C VAL A 88 -6.59 -8.66 -4.26
N PHE A 89 -5.93 -8.73 -3.12
CA PHE A 89 -4.53 -8.31 -3.00
C PHE A 89 -3.61 -9.10 -3.93
N ALA A 90 -3.78 -10.41 -4.00
CA ALA A 90 -3.01 -11.25 -4.91
C ALA A 90 -3.23 -10.86 -6.37
N GLU A 91 -4.47 -10.59 -6.76
CA GLU A 91 -4.80 -10.18 -8.11
C GLU A 91 -4.16 -8.82 -8.47
N ILE A 92 -4.20 -7.85 -7.57
CA ILE A 92 -3.55 -6.55 -7.79
C ILE A 92 -2.04 -6.74 -7.97
N ARG A 93 -1.41 -7.51 -7.10
CA ARG A 93 0.02 -7.81 -7.20
C ARG A 93 0.37 -8.48 -8.52
N ASP A 94 -0.37 -9.51 -8.89
CA ASP A 94 -0.02 -10.35 -10.04
C ASP A 94 -0.41 -9.71 -11.37
N THR A 95 -1.52 -8.95 -11.41
CA THR A 95 -2.03 -8.34 -12.63
C THR A 95 -1.41 -6.97 -12.90
N LEU A 96 -1.27 -6.14 -11.86
CA LEU A 96 -0.77 -4.78 -11.98
C LEU A 96 0.71 -4.63 -11.62
N GLY A 97 1.32 -5.67 -11.05
CA GLY A 97 2.72 -5.63 -10.66
C GLY A 97 3.00 -4.69 -9.49
N LEU A 98 1.99 -4.36 -8.68
CA LEU A 98 2.14 -3.47 -7.54
C LEU A 98 2.42 -4.27 -6.27
N PRO A 99 3.40 -3.89 -5.45
CA PRO A 99 3.45 -4.37 -4.08
C PRO A 99 2.18 -3.94 -3.34
N VAL A 100 1.69 -4.79 -2.46
CA VAL A 100 0.46 -4.56 -1.71
C VAL A 100 0.73 -4.55 -0.22
N LEU A 101 -0.06 -3.78 0.51
CA LEU A 101 0.08 -3.59 1.95
C LEU A 101 -1.31 -3.51 2.57
N THR A 102 -1.46 -4.09 3.75
CA THR A 102 -2.65 -3.90 4.58
C THR A 102 -2.25 -3.79 6.04
N ASP A 103 -3.10 -3.19 6.84
CA ASP A 103 -2.97 -3.23 8.29
C ASP A 103 -3.67 -4.49 8.82
N VAL A 104 -3.21 -4.96 9.97
CA VAL A 104 -3.80 -6.09 10.68
C VAL A 104 -4.25 -5.64 12.07
N HIS A 105 -5.21 -6.35 12.64
CA HIS A 105 -5.84 -5.93 13.90
C HIS A 105 -5.78 -7.02 14.96
N GLU A 106 -5.35 -8.23 14.61
CA GLU A 106 -5.22 -9.36 15.52
C GLU A 106 -3.89 -10.08 15.25
N ILE A 107 -3.36 -10.73 16.27
CA ILE A 107 -2.04 -11.39 16.21
C ILE A 107 -2.04 -12.49 15.14
N GLU A 108 -3.10 -13.23 15.02
CA GLU A 108 -3.24 -14.34 14.07
C GLU A 108 -3.16 -13.87 12.61
N GLN A 109 -3.46 -12.60 12.36
CA GLN A 109 -3.40 -12.02 11.01
C GLN A 109 -1.98 -11.69 10.55
N CYS A 110 -1.01 -11.76 11.44
CA CYS A 110 0.39 -11.48 11.11
C CYS A 110 1.10 -12.65 10.42
N ALA A 111 0.52 -13.84 10.47
CA ALA A 111 1.12 -15.07 9.92
C ALA A 111 0.92 -15.22 8.41
#